data_894d63700da1fb6c580c4518a4cbf5f1
#
_entry.id   894d63700da1fb6c580c4518a4cbf5f1
#
_cell.length_a   1.000
_cell.length_b   1.000
_cell.length_c   1.000
_cell.angle_alpha   90.00
_cell.angle_beta   90.00
_cell.angle_gamma   90.00
#
_symmetry.space_group_name_H-M   'P 1'
#
loop_
_entity.id
_entity.type
_entity.pdbx_description
1 polymer ?
#
loop_
_entity_poly.entity_id
_entity_poly.type
_entity_poly.pdbx_seq_one_letter_code
_entity_poly.pdbx_strand_id
1 'polypeptide(L)'
;MQIGSRYGALLLAAVASVIAFASAAQSTSPALVWPNKARAAVSLAYDDALDSQLDIAVPALNRHGLKASFYLTLGSDTVRKRLVAWRRVASAGHELGNHTLFHQCSRSPPDRNWVTPDNDLDTISAAQLVAQIRLGNTLLQAIDGKQERTFAAPCGDLNASGEPYLEPLKGDFIAMKSAFGSVVPDMQTLDAYAVGVEVASDVTGDQLIALVRRAAAAGTMVNITFHGVGGDYLAVSRKAHEELLRYLASHRDIYWTDTFLRIMQYVKAQRVKDQPVSLRQTLQ
;
A
#
# COMPACT_ATOMS: atom_id res chain seq x y z
N MET A 1 -3.06 -47.27 87.18
CA MET A 1 -1.86 -46.85 86.45
C MET A 1 -2.39 -45.90 85.33
N GLN A 2 -2.22 -44.59 85.54
CA GLN A 2 -2.82 -43.55 84.72
C GLN A 2 -1.81 -43.14 83.64
N ILE A 3 -2.30 -43.03 82.45
CA ILE A 3 -1.56 -42.47 81.32
C ILE A 3 -2.29 -41.19 80.86
N GLY A 4 -1.63 -40.07 81.05
CA GLY A 4 -2.14 -38.75 80.67
C GLY A 4 -1.91 -38.46 79.19
N SER A 5 -2.99 -38.02 78.53
CA SER A 5 -2.97 -37.50 77.21
C SER A 5 -2.73 -35.99 77.19
N ARG A 6 -1.70 -35.51 76.44
CA ARG A 6 -1.47 -34.08 76.20
C ARG A 6 -1.86 -33.78 74.78
N TYR A 7 -2.92 -33.00 74.59
CA TYR A 7 -3.29 -32.43 73.29
C TYR A 7 -2.46 -31.17 73.03
N GLY A 8 -1.65 -31.21 72.00
CA GLY A 8 -0.97 -30.04 71.49
C GLY A 8 -1.83 -29.40 70.37
N ALA A 9 -2.23 -28.14 70.55
CA ALA A 9 -2.93 -27.37 69.57
C ALA A 9 -1.94 -26.80 68.58
N LEU A 10 -2.08 -27.19 67.27
CA LEU A 10 -1.38 -26.56 66.17
C LEU A 10 -2.22 -25.36 65.71
N LEU A 11 -1.68 -24.15 65.81
CA LEU A 11 -2.15 -22.94 65.21
C LEU A 11 -1.66 -22.91 63.75
N LEU A 12 -2.59 -23.08 62.78
CA LEU A 12 -2.36 -22.80 61.36
C LEU A 12 -2.51 -21.30 61.16
N ALA A 13 -1.42 -20.60 60.83
CA ALA A 13 -1.43 -19.25 60.37
C ALA A 13 -1.66 -19.28 58.84
N ALA A 14 -2.85 -18.84 58.39
CA ALA A 14 -3.15 -18.65 56.96
C ALA A 14 -2.53 -17.35 56.48
N VAL A 15 -1.49 -17.45 55.67
CA VAL A 15 -0.91 -16.29 54.93
C VAL A 15 -1.75 -16.06 53.69
N ALA A 16 -2.58 -15.02 53.70
CA ALA A 16 -3.33 -14.57 52.52
C ALA A 16 -2.39 -13.75 51.60
N SER A 17 -1.88 -14.38 50.54
CA SER A 17 -1.14 -13.68 49.47
C SER A 17 -2.11 -12.88 48.61
N VAL A 18 -2.10 -11.57 48.76
CA VAL A 18 -2.81 -10.64 47.88
C VAL A 18 -2.02 -10.53 46.56
N ILE A 19 -2.43 -11.24 45.53
CA ILE A 19 -1.90 -11.08 44.19
C ILE A 19 -2.54 -9.81 43.60
N ALA A 20 -1.79 -8.71 43.58
CA ALA A 20 -2.15 -7.50 42.89
C ALA A 20 -2.02 -7.75 41.36
N PHE A 21 -3.12 -7.94 40.66
CA PHE A 21 -3.14 -7.88 39.23
C PHE A 21 -2.91 -6.42 38.80
N ALA A 22 -1.68 -6.12 38.40
CA ALA A 22 -1.39 -4.90 37.68
C ALA A 22 -2.08 -5.02 36.31
N SER A 23 -3.25 -4.38 36.14
CA SER A 23 -3.89 -4.19 34.85
C SER A 23 -2.97 -3.28 34.02
N ALA A 24 -2.18 -3.88 33.14
CA ALA A 24 -1.45 -3.12 32.12
C ALA A 24 -2.51 -2.41 31.29
N ALA A 25 -2.69 -1.11 31.52
CA ALA A 25 -3.46 -0.25 30.63
C ALA A 25 -2.82 -0.37 29.25
N GLN A 26 -3.44 -1.11 28.35
CA GLN A 26 -3.08 -1.08 26.94
C GLN A 26 -3.26 0.35 26.49
N SER A 27 -2.16 1.05 26.26
CA SER A 27 -2.12 2.35 25.59
C SER A 27 -2.65 2.13 24.17
N THR A 28 -3.96 2.28 23.98
CA THR A 28 -4.53 2.33 22.64
C THR A 28 -4.09 3.66 22.04
N SER A 29 -3.08 3.61 21.17
CA SER A 29 -2.76 4.78 20.36
C SER A 29 -4.03 5.26 19.69
N PRO A 30 -4.27 6.59 19.61
CA PRO A 30 -5.49 7.11 19.01
C PRO A 30 -5.61 6.63 17.57
N ALA A 31 -6.83 6.25 17.18
CA ALA A 31 -7.10 5.85 15.80
C ALA A 31 -6.70 6.97 14.83
N LEU A 32 -6.11 6.62 13.70
CA LEU A 32 -5.71 7.59 12.68
C LEU A 32 -6.92 8.38 12.20
N VAL A 33 -6.87 9.71 12.32
CA VAL A 33 -7.94 10.59 11.84
C VAL A 33 -7.62 11.04 10.42
N TRP A 34 -8.43 10.62 9.46
CA TRP A 34 -8.26 10.98 8.05
C TRP A 34 -8.62 12.46 7.78
N PRO A 35 -8.08 13.09 6.71
CA PRO A 35 -8.47 14.44 6.29
C PRO A 35 -9.99 14.57 6.14
N ASN A 36 -10.52 15.77 6.44
CA ASN A 36 -11.95 16.07 6.41
C ASN A 36 -12.83 15.16 7.28
N LYS A 37 -12.23 14.49 8.28
CA LYS A 37 -12.90 13.49 9.14
C LYS A 37 -13.48 12.31 8.34
N ALA A 38 -12.89 12.00 7.18
CA ALA A 38 -13.26 10.84 6.39
C ALA A 38 -13.11 9.56 7.23
N ARG A 39 -13.91 8.56 6.91
CA ARG A 39 -13.89 7.26 7.61
C ARG A 39 -12.82 6.31 7.07
N ALA A 40 -12.43 6.50 5.80
CA ALA A 40 -11.37 5.71 5.18
C ALA A 40 -10.59 6.51 4.14
N ALA A 41 -9.33 6.10 3.91
CA ALA A 41 -8.59 6.50 2.73
C ALA A 41 -8.72 5.47 1.60
N VAL A 42 -8.79 5.94 0.36
CA VAL A 42 -8.86 5.10 -0.83
C VAL A 42 -7.75 5.48 -1.79
N SER A 43 -6.85 4.54 -2.07
CA SER A 43 -5.83 4.65 -3.11
C SER A 43 -6.29 3.87 -4.34
N LEU A 44 -6.46 4.57 -5.46
CA LEU A 44 -6.65 3.97 -6.76
C LEU A 44 -5.31 3.96 -7.48
N ALA A 45 -4.87 2.81 -7.93
CA ALA A 45 -3.61 2.63 -8.62
C ALA A 45 -3.80 1.97 -9.99
N TYR A 46 -2.90 2.26 -10.91
CA TYR A 46 -2.89 1.74 -12.27
C TYR A 46 -1.48 1.34 -12.62
N ASP A 47 -1.26 0.04 -12.81
CA ASP A 47 0.07 -0.51 -13.04
C ASP A 47 0.33 -0.70 -14.56
N ASP A 48 1.61 -0.83 -14.98
CA ASP A 48 2.14 -1.15 -16.31
C ASP A 48 2.16 -0.04 -17.36
N ALA A 49 1.59 1.13 -17.11
CA ALA A 49 1.53 2.22 -18.08
C ALA A 49 0.79 1.85 -19.38
N LEU A 50 -0.45 1.37 -19.28
CA LEU A 50 -1.25 0.90 -20.41
C LEU A 50 -1.96 2.04 -21.16
N ASP A 51 -2.30 1.82 -22.44
CA ASP A 51 -2.98 2.83 -23.27
C ASP A 51 -4.39 3.15 -22.74
N SER A 52 -5.15 2.16 -22.28
CA SER A 52 -6.49 2.38 -21.72
C SER A 52 -6.47 3.25 -20.45
N GLN A 53 -5.36 3.31 -19.73
CA GLN A 53 -5.20 4.20 -18.59
C GLN A 53 -5.21 5.67 -19.03
N LEU A 54 -4.45 6.01 -20.09
CA LEU A 54 -4.41 7.36 -20.65
C LEU A 54 -5.72 7.76 -21.34
N ASP A 55 -6.34 6.80 -22.05
CA ASP A 55 -7.47 7.11 -22.95
C ASP A 55 -8.82 6.99 -22.24
N ILE A 56 -8.92 6.22 -21.15
CA ILE A 56 -10.17 5.95 -20.45
C ILE A 56 -10.09 6.31 -18.96
N ALA A 57 -9.11 5.77 -18.22
CA ALA A 57 -9.06 5.96 -16.78
C ALA A 57 -8.76 7.41 -16.37
N VAL A 58 -7.73 8.04 -16.94
CA VAL A 58 -7.35 9.44 -16.64
C VAL A 58 -8.49 10.43 -16.93
N PRO A 59 -9.15 10.39 -18.11
CA PRO A 59 -10.32 11.24 -18.37
C PRO A 59 -11.45 11.02 -17.37
N ALA A 60 -11.72 9.78 -16.96
CA ALA A 60 -12.77 9.47 -16.00
C ALA A 60 -12.42 10.04 -14.60
N LEU A 61 -11.20 9.80 -14.09
CA LEU A 61 -10.71 10.34 -12.84
C LEU A 61 -10.83 11.87 -12.80
N ASN A 62 -10.41 12.54 -13.89
CA ASN A 62 -10.46 13.99 -13.99
C ASN A 62 -11.89 14.53 -13.98
N ARG A 63 -12.84 13.88 -14.69
CA ARG A 63 -14.28 14.27 -14.66
C ARG A 63 -14.84 14.19 -13.25
N HIS A 64 -14.45 13.20 -12.47
CA HIS A 64 -14.89 13.03 -11.09
C HIS A 64 -14.04 13.81 -10.08
N GLY A 65 -12.99 14.53 -10.51
CA GLY A 65 -12.10 15.27 -9.62
C GLY A 65 -11.38 14.39 -8.59
N LEU A 66 -11.09 13.12 -8.96
CA LEU A 66 -10.36 12.16 -8.15
C LEU A 66 -8.90 12.11 -8.58
N LYS A 67 -8.01 11.76 -7.65
CA LYS A 67 -6.58 11.55 -7.93
C LYS A 67 -6.22 10.08 -7.72
N ALA A 68 -5.19 9.65 -8.44
CA ALA A 68 -4.74 8.26 -8.47
C ALA A 68 -3.23 8.17 -8.70
N SER A 69 -2.66 7.00 -8.50
CA SER A 69 -1.25 6.69 -8.72
C SER A 69 -1.09 5.80 -9.95
N PHE A 70 -0.20 6.17 -10.85
CA PHE A 70 0.14 5.40 -12.05
C PHE A 70 1.56 4.87 -11.91
N TYR A 71 1.71 3.56 -11.78
CA TYR A 71 2.99 2.90 -11.65
C TYR A 71 3.51 2.52 -13.03
N LEU A 72 4.50 3.27 -13.49
CA LEU A 72 4.97 3.16 -14.87
C LEU A 72 6.05 2.10 -15.02
N THR A 73 5.82 1.14 -15.91
CA THR A 73 6.89 0.36 -16.52
C THR A 73 7.61 1.25 -17.52
N LEU A 74 8.77 1.79 -17.13
CA LEU A 74 9.37 2.94 -17.79
C LEU A 74 9.96 2.64 -19.18
N GLY A 75 10.29 1.37 -19.45
CA GLY A 75 10.71 0.90 -20.77
C GLY A 75 9.54 0.60 -21.73
N SER A 76 8.29 0.75 -21.28
CA SER A 76 7.13 0.44 -22.13
C SER A 76 7.00 1.35 -23.32
N ASP A 77 6.37 0.84 -24.38
CA ASP A 77 6.06 1.60 -25.59
C ASP A 77 5.17 2.81 -25.29
N THR A 78 4.21 2.67 -24.38
CA THR A 78 3.29 3.75 -24.01
C THR A 78 4.04 4.90 -23.35
N VAL A 79 5.00 4.64 -22.46
CA VAL A 79 5.84 5.69 -21.88
C VAL A 79 6.68 6.35 -22.97
N ARG A 80 7.35 5.58 -23.81
CA ARG A 80 8.22 6.09 -24.86
C ARG A 80 7.46 6.90 -25.91
N LYS A 81 6.31 6.40 -26.38
CA LYS A 81 5.53 7.02 -27.47
C LYS A 81 4.61 8.13 -26.98
N ARG A 82 4.17 8.09 -25.70
CA ARG A 82 3.15 9.01 -25.16
C ARG A 82 3.65 9.80 -23.94
N LEU A 83 4.97 10.09 -23.86
CA LEU A 83 5.59 10.78 -22.73
C LEU A 83 4.91 12.12 -22.38
N VAL A 84 4.47 12.87 -23.39
CA VAL A 84 3.74 14.14 -23.18
C VAL A 84 2.40 13.91 -22.47
N ALA A 85 1.72 12.80 -22.75
CA ALA A 85 0.48 12.46 -22.04
C ALA A 85 0.77 12.13 -20.58
N TRP A 86 1.81 11.37 -20.26
CA TRP A 86 2.23 11.08 -18.88
C TRP A 86 2.63 12.35 -18.10
N ARG A 87 3.32 13.31 -18.73
CA ARG A 87 3.56 14.63 -18.13
C ARG A 87 2.26 15.36 -17.78
N ARG A 88 1.25 15.28 -18.64
CA ARG A 88 -0.08 15.87 -18.37
C ARG A 88 -0.78 15.17 -17.21
N VAL A 89 -0.67 13.86 -17.09
CA VAL A 89 -1.16 13.08 -15.92
C VAL A 89 -0.56 13.63 -14.64
N ALA A 90 0.78 13.78 -14.58
CA ALA A 90 1.46 14.35 -13.43
C ALA A 90 1.04 15.80 -13.13
N SER A 91 0.92 16.64 -14.17
CA SER A 91 0.48 18.03 -14.06
C SER A 91 -0.97 18.17 -13.60
N ALA A 92 -1.82 17.17 -13.89
CA ALA A 92 -3.18 17.09 -13.39
C ALA A 92 -3.26 16.68 -11.90
N GLY A 93 -2.12 16.43 -11.25
CA GLY A 93 -2.04 16.11 -9.82
C GLY A 93 -2.14 14.63 -9.49
N HIS A 94 -2.06 13.75 -10.49
CA HIS A 94 -1.86 12.33 -10.27
C HIS A 94 -0.40 12.05 -9.91
N GLU A 95 -0.15 10.89 -9.31
CA GLU A 95 1.18 10.39 -9.03
C GLU A 95 1.68 9.55 -10.21
N LEU A 96 2.96 9.70 -10.56
CA LEU A 96 3.71 8.74 -11.35
C LEU A 96 4.62 7.96 -10.40
N GLY A 97 4.27 6.72 -10.11
CA GLY A 97 5.04 5.79 -9.27
C GLY A 97 5.99 4.93 -10.12
N ASN A 98 6.93 4.27 -9.43
CA ASN A 98 7.91 3.42 -10.07
C ASN A 98 7.42 1.96 -10.13
N HIS A 99 7.40 1.38 -11.35
CA HIS A 99 7.10 -0.03 -11.59
C HIS A 99 8.24 -0.73 -12.35
N THR A 100 9.47 -0.39 -12.00
CA THR A 100 10.72 -0.81 -12.64
C THR A 100 10.90 -0.27 -14.08
N LEU A 101 12.03 -0.62 -14.71
CA LEU A 101 12.23 -0.29 -16.11
C LEU A 101 11.52 -1.25 -17.06
N PHE A 102 11.55 -2.55 -16.77
CA PHE A 102 11.20 -3.59 -17.72
C PHE A 102 10.17 -4.60 -17.21
N HIS A 103 9.59 -4.37 -16.04
CA HIS A 103 8.59 -5.25 -15.45
C HIS A 103 9.07 -6.71 -15.33
N GLN A 104 10.29 -6.88 -14.77
CA GLN A 104 10.82 -8.23 -14.58
C GLN A 104 10.00 -8.98 -13.53
N CYS A 105 9.65 -10.22 -13.86
CA CYS A 105 8.96 -11.16 -12.99
C CYS A 105 9.71 -12.48 -12.95
N SER A 106 9.61 -13.23 -11.85
CA SER A 106 10.12 -14.60 -11.78
C SER A 106 9.42 -15.49 -12.81
N ARG A 107 10.17 -16.30 -13.53
CA ARG A 107 9.67 -17.27 -14.49
C ARG A 107 9.39 -18.63 -13.88
N SER A 108 9.85 -18.87 -12.65
CA SER A 108 9.72 -20.14 -11.95
C SER A 108 8.28 -20.60 -11.67
N PRO A 109 7.27 -19.73 -11.37
CA PRO A 109 5.90 -20.18 -11.21
C PRO A 109 5.31 -20.74 -12.51
N PRO A 110 4.47 -21.80 -12.44
CA PRO A 110 4.02 -22.54 -13.63
C PRO A 110 3.11 -21.74 -14.58
N ASP A 111 2.49 -20.67 -14.10
CA ASP A 111 1.62 -19.77 -14.86
C ASP A 111 2.35 -18.56 -15.48
N ARG A 112 3.69 -18.52 -15.39
CA ARG A 112 4.55 -17.43 -15.84
C ARG A 112 5.25 -17.68 -17.17
N ASN A 113 4.72 -18.55 -18.05
CA ASN A 113 5.29 -18.84 -19.39
C ASN A 113 5.38 -17.63 -20.31
N TRP A 114 4.65 -16.56 -20.00
CA TRP A 114 4.70 -15.27 -20.72
C TRP A 114 5.95 -14.43 -20.37
N VAL A 115 6.64 -14.73 -19.26
CA VAL A 115 7.89 -14.05 -18.91
C VAL A 115 8.99 -14.51 -19.88
N THR A 116 9.55 -13.54 -20.63
CA THR A 116 10.65 -13.82 -21.55
C THR A 116 11.97 -13.97 -20.80
N PRO A 117 12.96 -14.72 -21.35
CA PRO A 117 14.27 -14.87 -20.70
C PRO A 117 14.94 -13.53 -20.36
N ASP A 118 14.78 -12.50 -21.19
CA ASP A 118 15.38 -11.18 -20.98
C ASP A 118 14.73 -10.40 -19.82
N ASN A 119 13.50 -10.78 -19.43
CA ASN A 119 12.74 -10.17 -18.34
C ASN A 119 12.57 -11.11 -17.14
N ASP A 120 13.36 -12.18 -17.09
CA ASP A 120 13.31 -13.16 -16.01
C ASP A 120 14.05 -12.65 -14.77
N LEU A 121 13.29 -12.38 -13.72
CA LEU A 121 13.80 -11.91 -12.43
C LEU A 121 14.72 -12.94 -11.76
N ASP A 122 14.58 -14.24 -12.09
CA ASP A 122 15.40 -15.30 -11.54
C ASP A 122 16.85 -15.28 -12.09
N THR A 123 17.11 -14.48 -13.13
CA THR A 123 18.43 -14.39 -13.79
C THR A 123 19.14 -13.06 -13.57
N ILE A 124 18.45 -12.05 -12.99
CA ILE A 124 19.05 -10.75 -12.67
C ILE A 124 19.41 -10.67 -11.19
N SER A 125 20.61 -10.14 -10.86
CA SER A 125 20.98 -9.95 -9.45
C SER A 125 20.14 -8.86 -8.78
N ALA A 126 19.92 -8.99 -7.46
CA ALA A 126 19.22 -7.96 -6.68
C ALA A 126 19.89 -6.60 -6.80
N ALA A 127 21.24 -6.54 -6.83
CA ALA A 127 21.99 -5.30 -7.00
C ALA A 127 21.73 -4.62 -8.36
N GLN A 128 21.66 -5.40 -9.45
CA GLN A 128 21.33 -4.86 -10.77
C GLN A 128 19.89 -4.34 -10.83
N LEU A 129 18.93 -5.07 -10.26
CA LEU A 129 17.53 -4.63 -10.19
C LEU A 129 17.39 -3.34 -9.37
N VAL A 130 18.05 -3.27 -8.21
CA VAL A 130 18.08 -2.04 -7.37
C VAL A 130 18.64 -0.85 -8.16
N ALA A 131 19.73 -1.03 -8.91
CA ALA A 131 20.28 0.02 -9.75
C ALA A 131 19.30 0.47 -10.85
N GLN A 132 18.58 -0.46 -11.48
CA GLN A 132 17.54 -0.16 -12.48
C GLN A 132 16.36 0.60 -11.85
N ILE A 133 15.90 0.20 -10.67
CA ILE A 133 14.81 0.89 -9.96
C ILE A 133 15.20 2.33 -9.62
N ARG A 134 16.44 2.56 -9.14
CA ARG A 134 16.96 3.91 -8.88
C ARG A 134 17.08 4.75 -10.13
N LEU A 135 17.52 4.17 -11.25
CA LEU A 135 17.48 4.84 -12.55
C LEU A 135 16.05 5.19 -12.95
N GLY A 136 15.09 4.31 -12.67
CA GLY A 136 13.66 4.58 -12.88
C GLY A 136 13.20 5.82 -12.12
N ASN A 137 13.62 6.03 -10.86
CA ASN A 137 13.31 7.25 -10.11
C ASN A 137 13.89 8.51 -10.78
N THR A 138 15.11 8.43 -11.32
CA THR A 138 15.74 9.53 -12.08
C THR A 138 14.95 9.87 -13.34
N LEU A 139 14.49 8.86 -14.09
CA LEU A 139 13.65 9.07 -15.28
C LEU A 139 12.29 9.68 -14.92
N LEU A 140 11.64 9.21 -13.87
CA LEU A 140 10.39 9.78 -13.38
C LEU A 140 10.57 11.25 -12.96
N GLN A 141 11.68 11.59 -12.29
CA GLN A 141 11.99 12.96 -11.94
C GLN A 141 12.18 13.84 -13.18
N ALA A 142 12.80 13.34 -14.24
CA ALA A 142 12.92 14.04 -15.52
C ALA A 142 11.54 14.21 -16.24
N ILE A 143 10.57 13.36 -15.95
CA ILE A 143 9.21 13.45 -16.51
C ILE A 143 8.37 14.49 -15.77
N ASP A 144 8.36 14.48 -14.42
CA ASP A 144 7.41 15.25 -13.60
C ASP A 144 8.06 16.22 -12.58
N GLY A 145 9.39 16.22 -12.46
CA GLY A 145 10.14 17.10 -11.55
C GLY A 145 10.10 16.71 -10.07
N LYS A 146 9.42 15.62 -9.70
CA LYS A 146 9.25 15.22 -8.29
C LYS A 146 10.36 14.25 -7.87
N GLN A 147 10.76 14.33 -6.60
CA GLN A 147 11.75 13.44 -5.99
C GLN A 147 11.11 12.32 -5.16
N GLU A 148 10.10 12.65 -4.34
CA GLU A 148 9.42 11.65 -3.51
C GLU A 148 8.57 10.73 -4.37
N ARG A 149 8.70 9.43 -4.12
CA ARG A 149 8.09 8.35 -4.91
C ARG A 149 7.49 7.28 -4.04
N THR A 150 6.59 6.52 -4.64
CA THR A 150 6.21 5.19 -4.18
C THR A 150 6.56 4.14 -5.23
N PHE A 151 6.62 2.90 -4.82
CA PHE A 151 6.98 1.76 -5.64
C PHE A 151 5.88 0.71 -5.61
N ALA A 152 5.64 0.05 -6.73
CA ALA A 152 4.85 -1.17 -6.80
C ALA A 152 5.74 -2.30 -7.35
N ALA A 153 5.82 -3.41 -6.61
CA ALA A 153 6.62 -4.58 -7.01
C ALA A 153 5.90 -5.32 -8.15
N PRO A 154 6.51 -5.48 -9.34
CA PRO A 154 5.92 -6.27 -10.41
C PRO A 154 5.61 -7.69 -9.97
N CYS A 155 4.46 -8.22 -10.35
CA CYS A 155 4.01 -9.59 -10.06
C CYS A 155 3.93 -9.95 -8.56
N GLY A 156 4.22 -9.03 -7.65
CA GLY A 156 4.38 -9.30 -6.22
C GLY A 156 5.67 -10.09 -5.90
N ASP A 157 6.61 -10.20 -6.85
CA ASP A 157 7.89 -10.87 -6.65
C ASP A 157 8.84 -9.98 -5.86
N LEU A 158 9.43 -10.52 -4.79
CA LEU A 158 10.25 -9.74 -3.84
C LEU A 158 11.73 -10.13 -3.85
N ASN A 159 12.10 -11.15 -4.63
CA ASN A 159 13.46 -11.65 -4.76
C ASN A 159 13.91 -11.62 -6.23
N ALA A 160 15.17 -11.25 -6.45
CA ALA A 160 15.86 -11.33 -7.74
C ALA A 160 17.01 -12.31 -7.60
N SER A 161 17.07 -13.35 -8.47
CA SER A 161 18.01 -14.49 -8.32
C SER A 161 18.03 -15.10 -6.91
N GLY A 162 16.85 -15.17 -6.26
CA GLY A 162 16.71 -15.71 -4.90
C GLY A 162 17.03 -14.73 -3.77
N GLU A 163 17.57 -13.53 -4.04
CA GLU A 163 17.95 -12.54 -3.05
C GLU A 163 16.90 -11.41 -2.93
N PRO A 164 16.51 -10.98 -1.71
CA PRO A 164 15.56 -9.89 -1.51
C PRO A 164 16.13 -8.56 -2.01
N TYR A 165 15.33 -7.80 -2.79
CA TYR A 165 15.77 -6.54 -3.39
C TYR A 165 15.10 -5.29 -2.80
N LEU A 166 14.08 -5.42 -1.96
CA LEU A 166 13.35 -4.26 -1.43
C LEU A 166 14.05 -3.55 -0.28
N GLU A 167 14.78 -4.30 0.57
CA GLU A 167 15.41 -3.73 1.77
C GLU A 167 16.34 -2.55 1.46
N PRO A 168 17.26 -2.63 0.47
CA PRO A 168 18.12 -1.51 0.09
C PRO A 168 17.38 -0.30 -0.49
N LEU A 169 16.10 -0.45 -0.87
CA LEU A 169 15.27 0.58 -1.50
C LEU A 169 14.40 1.36 -0.51
N LYS A 170 14.32 0.96 0.75
CA LYS A 170 13.46 1.63 1.76
C LYS A 170 13.75 3.12 1.91
N GLY A 171 15.01 3.56 1.74
CA GLY A 171 15.38 4.97 1.75
C GLY A 171 15.02 5.74 0.48
N ASP A 172 14.73 5.06 -0.62
CA ASP A 172 14.44 5.65 -1.93
C ASP A 172 12.93 5.95 -2.12
N PHE A 173 12.06 5.40 -1.25
CA PHE A 173 10.59 5.49 -1.38
C PHE A 173 9.91 5.87 -0.07
N ILE A 174 8.80 6.60 -0.19
CA ILE A 174 7.92 6.93 0.95
C ILE A 174 7.15 5.67 1.40
N ALA A 175 6.74 4.83 0.46
CA ALA A 175 6.05 3.57 0.71
C ALA A 175 6.15 2.63 -0.50
N MET A 176 5.91 1.34 -0.27
CA MET A 176 5.93 0.31 -1.30
C MET A 176 4.67 -0.56 -1.24
N LYS A 177 4.11 -0.85 -2.40
CA LYS A 177 3.05 -1.84 -2.64
C LYS A 177 3.73 -3.14 -3.02
N SER A 178 3.90 -4.02 -2.06
CA SER A 178 4.69 -5.26 -2.19
C SER A 178 4.03 -6.48 -1.57
N ALA A 179 2.75 -6.36 -1.18
CA ALA A 179 1.97 -7.44 -0.60
C ALA A 179 0.59 -7.52 -1.26
N PHE A 180 -0.08 -8.65 -1.10
CA PHE A 180 -1.47 -8.83 -1.48
C PHE A 180 -2.37 -8.68 -0.24
N GLY A 181 -3.55 -8.15 -0.44
CA GLY A 181 -4.54 -7.94 0.61
C GLY A 181 -5.42 -6.75 0.31
N SER A 182 -6.73 -6.86 0.58
CA SER A 182 -7.70 -5.86 0.10
C SER A 182 -7.72 -4.59 0.94
N VAL A 183 -8.00 -4.72 2.22
CA VAL A 183 -8.15 -3.61 3.17
C VAL A 183 -7.07 -3.73 4.23
N VAL A 184 -6.41 -2.63 4.54
CA VAL A 184 -5.42 -2.60 5.61
C VAL A 184 -6.13 -2.93 6.93
N PRO A 185 -5.73 -3.98 7.64
CA PRO A 185 -6.43 -4.41 8.85
C PRO A 185 -6.27 -3.42 10.01
N ASP A 186 -5.09 -2.82 10.14
CA ASP A 186 -4.77 -1.87 11.21
C ASP A 186 -3.74 -0.85 10.73
N MET A 187 -4.07 0.43 10.85
CA MET A 187 -3.18 1.52 10.47
C MET A 187 -2.01 1.73 11.45
N GLN A 188 -2.09 1.22 12.67
CA GLN A 188 -1.03 1.34 13.67
C GLN A 188 0.16 0.41 13.34
N THR A 189 -0.16 -0.79 12.88
CA THR A 189 0.83 -1.83 12.59
C THR A 189 1.24 -1.88 11.11
N LEU A 190 0.66 -1.02 10.26
CA LEU A 190 0.96 -1.00 8.83
C LEU A 190 2.46 -0.79 8.58
N ASP A 191 3.11 -1.74 7.92
CA ASP A 191 4.44 -1.53 7.33
C ASP A 191 4.29 -0.74 6.02
N ALA A 192 4.88 0.44 5.98
CA ALA A 192 4.84 1.30 4.80
C ALA A 192 5.54 0.67 3.57
N TYR A 193 6.40 -0.31 3.78
CA TYR A 193 7.15 -0.99 2.73
C TYR A 193 6.59 -2.38 2.37
N ALA A 194 5.47 -2.77 3.00
CA ALA A 194 4.75 -4.01 2.73
C ALA A 194 3.22 -3.78 2.65
N VAL A 195 2.82 -2.72 1.94
CA VAL A 195 1.39 -2.37 1.84
C VAL A 195 0.69 -3.31 0.86
N GLY A 196 -0.42 -3.91 1.34
CA GLY A 196 -1.23 -4.82 0.54
C GLY A 196 -2.07 -4.11 -0.52
N VAL A 197 -2.32 -4.79 -1.63
CA VAL A 197 -3.14 -4.33 -2.75
C VAL A 197 -4.20 -5.37 -3.13
N GLU A 198 -5.35 -4.89 -3.59
CA GLU A 198 -6.37 -5.67 -4.28
C GLU A 198 -6.23 -5.46 -5.79
N VAL A 199 -5.91 -6.52 -6.51
CA VAL A 199 -5.85 -6.47 -7.98
C VAL A 199 -7.25 -6.65 -8.55
N ALA A 200 -7.76 -5.62 -9.20
CA ALA A 200 -9.08 -5.63 -9.82
C ALA A 200 -9.01 -6.13 -11.27
N SER A 201 -9.57 -7.31 -11.52
CA SER A 201 -9.74 -7.88 -12.87
C SER A 201 -11.08 -8.58 -12.95
N ASP A 202 -11.85 -8.35 -14.01
CA ASP A 202 -13.18 -8.93 -14.27
C ASP A 202 -14.19 -8.77 -13.12
N VAL A 203 -14.02 -7.72 -12.29
CA VAL A 203 -14.90 -7.43 -11.16
C VAL A 203 -15.96 -6.39 -11.52
N THR A 204 -17.09 -6.45 -10.82
CA THR A 204 -18.21 -5.50 -10.97
C THR A 204 -17.97 -4.23 -10.15
N GLY A 205 -18.70 -3.15 -10.50
CA GLY A 205 -18.71 -1.92 -9.70
C GLY A 205 -19.15 -2.16 -8.24
N ASP A 206 -20.13 -3.02 -8.02
CA ASP A 206 -20.61 -3.37 -6.68
C ASP A 206 -19.53 -4.07 -5.85
N GLN A 207 -18.73 -4.95 -6.45
CA GLN A 207 -17.59 -5.59 -5.78
C GLN A 207 -16.52 -4.57 -5.39
N LEU A 208 -16.19 -3.64 -6.28
CA LEU A 208 -15.25 -2.54 -5.99
C LEU A 208 -15.80 -1.62 -4.89
N ILE A 209 -17.09 -1.27 -4.92
CA ILE A 209 -17.74 -0.47 -3.88
C ILE A 209 -17.76 -1.22 -2.53
N ALA A 210 -17.95 -2.53 -2.54
CA ALA A 210 -17.88 -3.33 -1.32
C ALA A 210 -16.50 -3.25 -0.64
N LEU A 211 -15.39 -3.20 -1.41
CA LEU A 211 -14.03 -3.01 -0.89
C LEU A 211 -13.90 -1.69 -0.13
N VAL A 212 -14.32 -0.58 -0.72
CA VAL A 212 -14.19 0.73 -0.07
C VAL A 212 -15.12 0.85 1.15
N ARG A 213 -16.29 0.21 1.12
CA ARG A 213 -17.18 0.13 2.29
C ARG A 213 -16.55 -0.63 3.45
N ARG A 214 -15.83 -1.72 3.18
CA ARG A 214 -15.08 -2.47 4.22
C ARG A 214 -13.99 -1.60 4.86
N ALA A 215 -13.24 -0.83 4.07
CA ALA A 215 -12.26 0.11 4.59
C ALA A 215 -12.90 1.17 5.50
N ALA A 216 -14.06 1.73 5.12
CA ALA A 216 -14.80 2.69 5.95
C ALA A 216 -15.36 2.07 7.23
N ALA A 217 -15.78 0.80 7.20
CA ALA A 217 -16.21 0.08 8.39
C ALA A 217 -15.06 -0.19 9.36
N ALA A 218 -13.85 -0.46 8.84
CA ALA A 218 -12.64 -0.67 9.62
C ALA A 218 -11.96 0.64 10.08
N GLY A 219 -12.29 1.78 9.48
CA GLY A 219 -11.62 3.05 9.77
C GLY A 219 -10.19 3.15 9.19
N THR A 220 -9.87 2.34 8.18
CA THR A 220 -8.51 2.19 7.66
C THR A 220 -8.39 2.65 6.19
N MET A 221 -7.52 2.03 5.40
CA MET A 221 -7.39 2.32 3.97
C MET A 221 -7.52 1.07 3.12
N VAL A 222 -7.86 1.28 1.84
CA VAL A 222 -7.83 0.26 0.80
C VAL A 222 -6.99 0.75 -0.38
N ASN A 223 -6.20 -0.17 -0.96
CA ASN A 223 -5.48 0.03 -2.21
C ASN A 223 -6.09 -0.88 -3.27
N ILE A 224 -6.68 -0.28 -4.31
CA ILE A 224 -7.22 -1.01 -5.46
C ILE A 224 -6.29 -0.75 -6.63
N THR A 225 -5.71 -1.83 -7.16
CA THR A 225 -4.84 -1.79 -8.33
C THR A 225 -5.58 -2.27 -9.56
N PHE A 226 -5.64 -1.42 -10.56
CA PHE A 226 -6.13 -1.70 -11.91
C PHE A 226 -4.96 -1.87 -12.87
N HIS A 227 -5.18 -2.64 -13.92
CA HIS A 227 -4.34 -2.66 -15.11
C HIS A 227 -5.12 -2.04 -16.27
N GLY A 228 -5.82 -2.81 -17.08
CA GLY A 228 -6.68 -2.30 -18.15
C GLY A 228 -8.04 -1.76 -17.66
N VAL A 229 -8.56 -0.75 -18.34
CA VAL A 229 -9.92 -0.22 -18.12
C VAL A 229 -10.66 -0.20 -19.45
N GLY A 230 -11.55 -1.16 -19.67
CA GLY A 230 -12.31 -1.31 -20.91
C GLY A 230 -11.44 -1.68 -22.13
N GLY A 231 -10.23 -2.11 -21.92
CA GLY A 231 -9.24 -2.56 -22.87
C GLY A 231 -7.97 -3.01 -22.18
N ASP A 232 -6.97 -3.46 -22.92
CA ASP A 232 -5.73 -4.10 -22.46
C ASP A 232 -6.00 -5.39 -21.67
N TYR A 233 -5.08 -5.84 -20.84
CA TYR A 233 -5.18 -7.08 -20.06
C TYR A 233 -5.55 -6.79 -18.59
N LEU A 234 -5.94 -7.86 -17.85
CA LEU A 234 -6.41 -7.78 -16.46
C LEU A 234 -7.40 -6.63 -16.26
N ALA A 235 -8.32 -6.48 -17.23
CA ALA A 235 -9.17 -5.33 -17.35
C ALA A 235 -10.40 -5.39 -16.44
N VAL A 236 -10.83 -4.24 -15.98
CA VAL A 236 -12.20 -4.02 -15.54
C VAL A 236 -13.02 -3.36 -16.66
N SER A 237 -14.33 -3.56 -16.67
CA SER A 237 -15.18 -2.85 -17.62
C SER A 237 -15.20 -1.34 -17.34
N ARG A 238 -15.37 -0.52 -18.41
CA ARG A 238 -15.58 0.93 -18.25
C ARG A 238 -16.73 1.24 -17.28
N LYS A 239 -17.78 0.40 -17.31
CA LYS A 239 -18.95 0.54 -16.44
C LYS A 239 -18.57 0.35 -14.98
N ALA A 240 -17.89 -0.75 -14.64
CA ALA A 240 -17.47 -1.04 -13.27
C ALA A 240 -16.55 0.05 -12.70
N HIS A 241 -15.60 0.50 -13.50
CA HIS A 241 -14.71 1.60 -13.15
C HIS A 241 -15.48 2.91 -12.90
N GLU A 242 -16.37 3.30 -13.80
CA GLU A 242 -17.18 4.53 -13.70
C GLU A 242 -18.13 4.48 -12.49
N GLU A 243 -18.70 3.33 -12.16
CA GLU A 243 -19.56 3.13 -10.98
C GLU A 243 -18.78 3.39 -9.68
N LEU A 244 -17.57 2.85 -9.55
CA LEU A 244 -16.69 3.13 -8.42
C LEU A 244 -16.34 4.61 -8.31
N LEU A 245 -15.88 5.23 -9.41
CA LEU A 245 -15.46 6.65 -9.39
C LEU A 245 -16.62 7.57 -9.02
N ARG A 246 -17.80 7.34 -9.57
CA ARG A 246 -19.02 8.09 -9.23
C ARG A 246 -19.37 7.92 -7.75
N TYR A 247 -19.31 6.69 -7.25
CA TYR A 247 -19.57 6.39 -5.84
C TYR A 247 -18.61 7.16 -4.92
N LEU A 248 -17.31 7.11 -5.17
CA LEU A 248 -16.31 7.83 -4.38
C LEU A 248 -16.48 9.36 -4.47
N ALA A 249 -16.77 9.87 -5.67
CA ALA A 249 -16.99 11.30 -5.87
C ALA A 249 -18.24 11.84 -5.15
N SER A 250 -19.27 11.00 -4.99
CA SER A 250 -20.51 11.37 -4.29
C SER A 250 -20.47 11.17 -2.76
N HIS A 251 -19.41 10.54 -2.22
CA HIS A 251 -19.25 10.25 -0.80
C HIS A 251 -17.90 10.76 -0.26
N ARG A 252 -17.53 11.99 -0.61
CA ARG A 252 -16.24 12.61 -0.19
C ARG A 252 -16.16 12.90 1.31
N ASP A 253 -17.30 12.96 1.98
CA ASP A 253 -17.43 13.05 3.43
C ASP A 253 -17.07 11.73 4.13
N ILE A 254 -17.17 10.59 3.41
CA ILE A 254 -16.85 9.26 3.92
C ILE A 254 -15.46 8.81 3.48
N TYR A 255 -15.06 9.11 2.25
CA TYR A 255 -13.83 8.63 1.64
C TYR A 255 -12.88 9.75 1.26
N TRP A 256 -11.68 9.72 1.80
CA TRP A 256 -10.56 10.51 1.29
C TRP A 256 -9.86 9.72 0.18
N THR A 257 -10.16 10.05 -1.08
CA THR A 257 -9.52 9.44 -2.25
C THR A 257 -8.39 10.34 -2.74
N ASP A 258 -7.16 9.85 -2.69
CA ASP A 258 -5.97 10.58 -3.15
C ASP A 258 -4.91 9.61 -3.69
N THR A 259 -3.78 10.15 -4.16
CA THR A 259 -2.63 9.35 -4.59
C THR A 259 -2.07 8.54 -3.42
N PHE A 260 -1.51 7.37 -3.69
CA PHE A 260 -0.88 6.56 -2.66
C PHE A 260 0.24 7.32 -1.95
N LEU A 261 1.04 8.08 -2.70
CA LEU A 261 2.07 8.94 -2.14
C LEU A 261 1.52 9.90 -1.08
N ARG A 262 0.45 10.65 -1.39
CA ARG A 262 -0.15 11.60 -0.44
C ARG A 262 -0.75 10.91 0.79
N ILE A 263 -1.41 9.78 0.58
CA ILE A 263 -1.97 9.01 1.70
C ILE A 263 -0.84 8.54 2.62
N MET A 264 0.25 8.00 2.08
CA MET A 264 1.35 7.50 2.90
C MET A 264 2.20 8.60 3.53
N GLN A 265 2.37 9.74 2.88
CA GLN A 265 2.94 10.95 3.49
C GLN A 265 2.12 11.39 4.71
N TYR A 266 0.79 11.40 4.57
CA TYR A 266 -0.11 11.73 5.67
C TYR A 266 0.03 10.74 6.83
N VAL A 267 -0.01 9.43 6.56
CA VAL A 267 0.18 8.38 7.57
C VAL A 267 1.52 8.56 8.30
N LYS A 268 2.61 8.77 7.56
CA LYS A 268 3.94 9.02 8.12
C LYS A 268 3.96 10.25 9.04
N ALA A 269 3.34 11.35 8.60
CA ALA A 269 3.28 12.60 9.38
C ALA A 269 2.45 12.45 10.67
N GLN A 270 1.36 11.67 10.67
CA GLN A 270 0.57 11.42 11.88
C GLN A 270 1.35 10.55 12.87
N ARG A 271 2.00 9.49 12.42
CA ARG A 271 2.82 8.61 13.28
C ARG A 271 3.95 9.36 13.98
N VAL A 272 4.57 10.34 13.33
CA VAL A 272 5.60 11.20 13.95
C VAL A 272 4.98 12.07 15.05
N LYS A 273 3.76 12.57 14.87
CA LYS A 273 3.06 13.37 15.89
C LYS A 273 2.68 12.56 17.14
N ASP A 274 2.39 11.28 16.96
CA ASP A 274 1.99 10.40 18.05
C ASP A 274 3.19 9.87 18.87
N GLN A 275 4.43 10.09 18.41
CA GLN A 275 5.64 9.75 19.18
C GLN A 275 5.86 10.71 20.34
N PRO A 276 6.33 10.23 21.52
CA PRO A 276 6.71 11.08 22.66
C PRO A 276 7.71 12.17 22.25
N VAL A 277 7.56 13.37 22.82
CA VAL A 277 8.40 14.54 22.49
C VAL A 277 9.91 14.24 22.63
N SER A 278 10.30 13.35 23.55
CA SER A 278 11.69 12.93 23.74
C SER A 278 12.32 12.22 22.53
N LEU A 279 11.52 11.52 21.71
CA LEU A 279 12.01 10.81 20.51
C LEU A 279 12.01 11.70 19.27
N ARG A 280 11.25 12.83 19.26
CA ARG A 280 11.20 13.75 18.11
C ARG A 280 12.47 14.59 17.94
N GLN A 281 13.23 14.81 19.01
CA GLN A 281 14.44 15.65 19.00
C GLN A 281 15.69 14.91 18.48
N THR A 282 15.63 13.58 18.34
CA THR A 282 16.76 12.76 17.86
C THR A 282 16.77 12.56 16.35
N LEU A 283 15.73 13.01 15.65
CA LEU A 283 15.55 12.82 14.20
C LEU A 283 15.66 14.13 13.39
N GLN A 284 16.07 15.22 14.04
CA GLN A 284 16.47 16.50 13.42
C GLN A 284 17.99 16.64 13.41
#